data_c4813c051fa3da15e56751b253838701
#
_entry.id   c4813c051fa3da15e56751b253838701
#
_cell.length_a   1.000
_cell.length_b   1.000
_cell.length_c   1.000
_cell.angle_alpha   90.00
_cell.angle_beta   90.00
_cell.angle_gamma   90.00
#
_symmetry.space_group_name_H-M   'P 1'
#
loop_
_entity.id
_entity.type
_entity.pdbx_description
1 polymer ?
#
loop_
_entity_poly.entity_id
_entity_poly.type
_entity_poly.pdbx_seq_one_letter_code
_entity_poly.pdbx_strand_id
1 'polypeptide(L)'
;MLYRRGASEGVLKGLGVVAVAMAAVFSYACGSSYMMSSQLAWNTVALPLGYLGTALAAGTALWYLLCAARREEGAALSFAATETLVGAAAALVTSLAYGLLAGIVGGDSAILFWVGVVVCGGVVPAACGVAGMKKTEGALSLAIVAVVGAFIGAVAYRVLMWTASIALMSLFGVSI
;
A
#
# COMPACT_ATOMS: atom_id res chain seq x y z
N MET A 1 8.06 7.51 -23.86
CA MET A 1 8.05 8.26 -25.13
C MET A 1 8.89 9.54 -25.09
N LEU A 2 8.73 10.41 -24.07
CA LEU A 2 9.49 11.67 -23.92
C LEU A 2 11.02 11.46 -23.81
N TYR A 3 11.48 10.42 -23.10
CA TYR A 3 12.90 10.10 -23.01
C TYR A 3 13.54 9.81 -24.38
N ARG A 4 12.82 9.13 -25.28
CA ARG A 4 13.28 8.88 -26.67
C ARG A 4 13.31 10.16 -27.54
N ARG A 5 12.63 11.25 -27.14
CA ARG A 5 12.60 12.52 -27.86
C ARG A 5 13.60 13.54 -27.34
N GLY A 6 14.52 13.16 -26.45
CA GLY A 6 15.55 14.06 -25.92
C GLY A 6 15.01 15.14 -24.98
N ALA A 7 13.92 14.86 -24.23
CA ALA A 7 13.43 15.78 -23.21
C ALA A 7 14.52 16.02 -22.15
N SER A 8 14.66 17.28 -21.70
CA SER A 8 15.65 17.63 -20.70
C SER A 8 15.40 16.91 -19.38
N GLU A 9 16.46 16.61 -18.64
CA GLU A 9 16.38 15.93 -17.34
C GLU A 9 15.46 16.65 -16.36
N GLY A 10 15.45 17.99 -16.38
CA GLY A 10 14.58 18.81 -15.55
C GLY A 10 13.09 18.59 -15.85
N VAL A 11 12.72 18.47 -17.13
CA VAL A 11 11.33 18.17 -17.54
C VAL A 11 10.93 16.76 -17.06
N LEU A 12 11.80 15.78 -17.19
CA LEU A 12 11.51 14.41 -16.73
C LEU A 12 11.33 14.35 -15.21
N LYS A 13 12.18 15.03 -14.46
CA LYS A 13 12.05 15.14 -12.99
C LYS A 13 10.77 15.85 -12.59
N GLY A 14 10.45 16.98 -13.23
CA GLY A 14 9.22 17.72 -12.97
C GLY A 14 7.97 16.90 -13.23
N LEU A 15 7.90 16.20 -14.35
CA LEU A 15 6.78 15.29 -14.66
C LEU A 15 6.68 14.13 -13.67
N GLY A 16 7.81 13.60 -13.20
CA GLY A 16 7.83 12.56 -12.17
C GLY A 16 7.22 13.04 -10.85
N VAL A 17 7.60 14.23 -10.38
CA VAL A 17 7.04 14.82 -9.16
C VAL A 17 5.53 15.05 -9.30
N VAL A 18 5.08 15.60 -10.42
CA VAL A 18 3.65 15.82 -10.69
C VAL A 18 2.90 14.48 -10.71
N ALA A 19 3.46 13.44 -11.35
CA ALA A 19 2.83 12.13 -11.41
C ALA A 19 2.68 11.51 -10.02
N VAL A 20 3.70 11.61 -9.15
CA VAL A 20 3.63 11.11 -7.76
C VAL A 20 2.60 11.90 -6.96
N ALA A 21 2.57 13.22 -7.06
CA ALA A 21 1.59 14.05 -6.37
C ALA A 21 0.14 13.71 -6.81
N MET A 22 -0.09 13.57 -8.11
CA MET A 22 -1.39 13.18 -8.65
C MET A 22 -1.82 11.78 -8.22
N ALA A 23 -0.90 10.82 -8.18
CA ALA A 23 -1.17 9.46 -7.69
C ALA A 23 -1.56 9.46 -6.21
N ALA A 24 -0.89 10.26 -5.38
CA ALA A 24 -1.20 10.41 -3.96
C ALA A 24 -2.59 11.04 -3.76
N VAL A 25 -2.89 12.14 -4.45
CA VAL A 25 -4.20 12.80 -4.42
C VAL A 25 -5.30 11.85 -4.88
N PHE A 26 -5.07 11.12 -5.98
CA PHE A 26 -6.04 10.16 -6.51
C PHE A 26 -6.31 9.02 -5.52
N SER A 27 -5.26 8.44 -4.91
CA SER A 27 -5.41 7.37 -3.92
C SER A 27 -6.20 7.84 -2.69
N TYR A 28 -5.90 9.04 -2.20
CA TYR A 28 -6.62 9.65 -1.09
C TYR A 28 -8.08 9.94 -1.46
N ALA A 29 -8.34 10.50 -2.64
CA ALA A 29 -9.68 10.80 -3.13
C ALA A 29 -10.53 9.53 -3.30
N CYS A 30 -9.94 8.42 -3.77
CA CYS A 30 -10.61 7.12 -3.83
C CYS A 30 -11.09 6.66 -2.45
N GLY A 31 -10.27 6.80 -1.42
CA GLY A 31 -10.68 6.48 -0.04
C GLY A 31 -11.74 7.45 0.49
N SER A 32 -11.59 8.74 0.21
CA SER A 32 -12.53 9.79 0.66
C SER A 32 -13.92 9.65 0.04
N SER A 33 -14.02 9.08 -1.16
CA SER A 33 -15.31 8.86 -1.83
C SER A 33 -16.23 7.90 -1.09
N TYR A 34 -15.70 7.08 -0.18
CA TYR A 34 -16.47 6.17 0.67
C TYR A 34 -16.86 6.81 2.02
N MET A 35 -16.30 7.97 2.37
CA MET A 35 -16.65 8.61 3.65
C MET A 35 -18.10 9.08 3.65
N MET A 36 -18.91 8.50 4.54
CA MET A 36 -20.31 8.89 4.71
C MET A 36 -20.73 8.78 6.18
N SER A 37 -21.51 9.73 6.66
CA SER A 37 -21.92 9.82 8.05
C SER A 37 -22.82 8.66 8.51
N SER A 38 -23.49 7.99 7.57
CA SER A 38 -24.34 6.84 7.86
C SER A 38 -23.57 5.55 8.17
N GLN A 39 -22.26 5.51 7.86
CA GLN A 39 -21.38 4.36 8.06
C GLN A 39 -20.21 4.77 8.96
N LEU A 40 -20.33 4.49 10.26
CA LEU A 40 -19.31 4.91 11.25
C LEU A 40 -17.92 4.37 10.93
N ALA A 41 -17.81 3.12 10.48
CA ALA A 41 -16.54 2.52 10.11
C ALA A 41 -15.89 3.20 8.89
N TRP A 42 -16.67 3.86 8.03
CA TRP A 42 -16.17 4.57 6.86
C TRP A 42 -15.98 6.08 7.11
N ASN A 43 -16.66 6.63 8.12
CA ASN A 43 -16.60 8.05 8.44
C ASN A 43 -15.37 8.40 9.29
N THR A 44 -14.20 8.03 8.79
CA THR A 44 -12.91 8.32 9.43
C THR A 44 -11.83 8.69 8.42
N VAL A 45 -11.02 9.68 8.75
CA VAL A 45 -9.85 10.09 7.93
C VAL A 45 -8.84 8.94 7.78
N ALA A 46 -8.84 7.98 8.70
CA ALA A 46 -7.96 6.81 8.60
C ALA A 46 -8.28 5.93 7.38
N LEU A 47 -9.52 5.93 6.90
CA LEU A 47 -9.91 5.18 5.70
C LEU A 47 -9.15 5.66 4.44
N PRO A 48 -9.23 6.93 4.01
CA PRO A 48 -8.46 7.41 2.85
C PRO A 48 -6.95 7.36 3.08
N LEU A 49 -6.47 7.54 4.31
CA LEU A 49 -5.04 7.35 4.62
C LEU A 49 -4.59 5.91 4.42
N GLY A 50 -5.41 4.92 4.75
CA GLY A 50 -5.12 3.52 4.46
C GLY A 50 -5.09 3.20 2.96
N TYR A 51 -5.96 3.83 2.16
CA TYR A 51 -5.88 3.76 0.71
C TYR A 51 -4.54 4.29 0.18
N LEU A 52 -4.11 5.45 0.70
CA LEU A 52 -2.83 6.05 0.34
C LEU A 52 -1.65 5.16 0.79
N GLY A 53 -1.67 4.66 2.02
CA GLY A 53 -0.61 3.80 2.55
C GLY A 53 -0.45 2.51 1.75
N THR A 54 -1.55 1.81 1.45
CA THR A 54 -1.52 0.58 0.63
C THR A 54 -1.08 0.85 -0.81
N ALA A 55 -1.43 2.00 -1.38
CA ALA A 55 -0.96 2.41 -2.71
C ALA A 55 0.55 2.70 -2.71
N LEU A 56 1.07 3.35 -1.66
CA LEU A 56 2.51 3.58 -1.49
C LEU A 56 3.26 2.25 -1.39
N ALA A 57 2.81 1.30 -0.56
CA ALA A 57 3.46 0.00 -0.45
C ALA A 57 3.49 -0.75 -1.79
N ALA A 58 2.38 -0.79 -2.52
CA ALA A 58 2.31 -1.45 -3.81
C ALA A 58 3.19 -0.74 -4.87
N GLY A 59 3.18 0.60 -4.89
CA GLY A 59 3.94 1.40 -5.85
C GLY A 59 5.45 1.28 -5.65
N THR A 60 5.92 1.37 -4.40
CA THR A 60 7.36 1.24 -4.09
C THR A 60 7.87 -0.18 -4.29
N ALA A 61 7.07 -1.21 -3.94
CA ALA A 61 7.41 -2.60 -4.21
C ALA A 61 7.50 -2.86 -5.72
N LEU A 62 6.57 -2.32 -6.52
CA LEU A 62 6.61 -2.41 -7.97
C LEU A 62 7.85 -1.69 -8.56
N TRP A 63 8.22 -0.54 -8.01
CA TRP A 63 9.44 0.16 -8.39
C TRP A 63 10.68 -0.68 -8.10
N TYR A 64 10.76 -1.30 -6.92
CA TYR A 64 11.84 -2.24 -6.59
C TYR A 64 11.91 -3.41 -7.57
N LEU A 65 10.75 -3.98 -7.95
CA LEU A 65 10.68 -5.04 -8.95
C LEU A 65 11.20 -4.58 -10.32
N LEU A 66 10.87 -3.37 -10.75
CA LEU A 66 11.35 -2.83 -12.03
C LEU A 66 12.87 -2.61 -12.03
N CYS A 67 13.44 -2.11 -10.93
CA CYS A 67 14.89 -1.97 -10.76
C CYS A 67 15.59 -3.34 -10.79
N ALA A 68 15.08 -4.31 -10.02
CA ALA A 68 15.64 -5.65 -9.98
C ALA A 68 15.52 -6.39 -11.32
N ALA A 69 14.41 -6.24 -12.06
CA ALA A 69 14.21 -6.82 -13.38
C ALA A 69 15.13 -6.21 -14.45
N ARG A 70 15.49 -4.94 -14.30
CA ARG A 70 16.46 -4.25 -15.15
C ARG A 70 17.92 -4.55 -14.79
N ARG A 71 18.12 -5.35 -13.74
CA ARG A 71 19.44 -5.65 -13.18
C ARG A 71 20.21 -4.39 -12.77
N GLU A 72 19.48 -3.39 -12.26
CA GLU A 72 20.12 -2.24 -11.63
C GLU A 72 20.92 -2.71 -10.41
N GLU A 73 22.06 -2.10 -10.16
CA GLU A 73 23.00 -2.49 -9.11
C GLU A 73 23.35 -1.30 -8.21
N GLY A 74 23.97 -1.60 -7.06
CA GLY A 74 24.49 -0.59 -6.15
C GLY A 74 23.43 0.34 -5.56
N ALA A 75 23.66 1.65 -5.65
CA ALA A 75 22.84 2.65 -4.98
C ALA A 75 21.37 2.69 -5.47
N ALA A 76 21.13 2.46 -6.75
CA ALA A 76 19.78 2.51 -7.32
C ALA A 76 18.88 1.40 -6.78
N LEU A 77 19.39 0.18 -6.71
CA LEU A 77 18.67 -0.98 -6.18
C LEU A 77 18.46 -0.86 -4.68
N SER A 78 19.47 -0.44 -3.93
CA SER A 78 19.38 -0.20 -2.48
C SER A 78 18.37 0.91 -2.15
N PHE A 79 18.33 1.97 -2.94
CA PHE A 79 17.34 3.05 -2.80
C PHE A 79 15.92 2.53 -3.03
N ALA A 80 15.67 1.75 -4.09
CA ALA A 80 14.36 1.16 -4.36
C ALA A 80 13.91 0.20 -3.23
N ALA A 81 14.84 -0.57 -2.66
CA ALA A 81 14.56 -1.42 -1.50
C ALA A 81 14.22 -0.58 -0.25
N THR A 82 14.91 0.54 -0.03
CA THR A 82 14.61 1.47 1.06
C THR A 82 13.22 2.09 0.89
N GLU A 83 12.86 2.51 -0.31
CA GLU A 83 11.52 3.03 -0.60
C GLU A 83 10.43 2.00 -0.36
N THR A 84 10.70 0.71 -0.66
CA THR A 84 9.78 -0.39 -0.34
C THR A 84 9.55 -0.52 1.16
N LEU A 85 10.61 -0.39 1.98
CA LEU A 85 10.48 -0.37 3.44
C LEU A 85 9.62 0.82 3.92
N VAL A 86 9.86 2.01 3.38
CA VAL A 86 9.10 3.22 3.75
C VAL A 86 7.63 3.10 3.36
N GLY A 87 7.34 2.62 2.15
CA GLY A 87 5.97 2.38 1.68
C GLY A 87 5.23 1.34 2.53
N ALA A 88 5.92 0.24 2.88
CA ALA A 88 5.37 -0.79 3.75
C ALA A 88 5.10 -0.27 5.18
N ALA A 89 6.00 0.55 5.74
CA ALA A 89 5.80 1.18 7.03
C ALA A 89 4.59 2.14 7.00
N ALA A 90 4.45 2.93 5.94
CA ALA A 90 3.29 3.80 5.76
C ALA A 90 1.98 2.98 5.70
N ALA A 91 1.96 1.86 4.97
CA ALA A 91 0.81 0.96 4.92
C ALA A 91 0.48 0.37 6.28
N LEU A 92 1.48 -0.07 7.05
CA LEU A 92 1.29 -0.59 8.41
C LEU A 92 0.66 0.45 9.32
N VAL A 93 1.23 1.64 9.39
CA VAL A 93 0.75 2.70 10.29
C VAL A 93 -0.68 3.11 9.94
N THR A 94 -0.96 3.35 8.67
CA THR A 94 -2.29 3.81 8.24
C THR A 94 -3.36 2.72 8.34
N SER A 95 -3.02 1.47 8.04
CA SER A 95 -3.95 0.35 8.16
C SER A 95 -4.22 -0.03 9.61
N LEU A 96 -3.21 0.05 10.50
CA LEU A 96 -3.40 -0.15 11.94
C LEU A 96 -4.30 0.96 12.51
N ALA A 97 -4.06 2.22 12.15
CA ALA A 97 -4.91 3.33 12.58
C ALA A 97 -6.37 3.11 12.15
N TYR A 98 -6.60 2.71 10.89
CA TYR A 98 -7.94 2.40 10.42
C TYR A 98 -8.54 1.20 11.16
N GLY A 99 -7.80 0.11 11.31
CA GLY A 99 -8.28 -1.09 11.99
C GLY A 99 -8.72 -0.85 13.43
N LEU A 100 -7.97 -0.05 14.16
CA LEU A 100 -8.29 0.34 15.54
C LEU A 100 -9.53 1.25 15.61
N LEU A 101 -9.60 2.26 14.74
CA LEU A 101 -10.73 3.21 14.74
C LEU A 101 -12.02 2.59 14.22
N ALA A 102 -11.95 1.66 13.27
CA ALA A 102 -13.09 0.94 12.73
C ALA A 102 -13.48 -0.30 13.57
N GLY A 103 -12.68 -0.68 14.57
CA GLY A 103 -12.97 -1.81 15.45
C GLY A 103 -12.83 -3.19 14.79
N ILE A 104 -12.10 -3.30 13.69
CA ILE A 104 -11.95 -4.53 12.88
C ILE A 104 -10.72 -5.38 13.21
N VAL A 105 -10.00 -5.04 14.27
CA VAL A 105 -8.80 -5.78 14.70
C VAL A 105 -9.11 -7.10 15.40
N GLY A 106 -10.36 -7.33 15.76
CA GLY A 106 -10.85 -8.53 16.46
C GLY A 106 -12.03 -9.19 15.74
N GLY A 107 -12.61 -10.23 16.38
CA GLY A 107 -13.75 -10.98 15.84
C GLY A 107 -13.44 -11.72 14.54
N ASP A 108 -14.47 -11.89 13.70
CA ASP A 108 -14.38 -12.66 12.45
C ASP A 108 -13.43 -12.04 11.43
N SER A 109 -13.20 -10.73 11.51
CA SER A 109 -12.30 -10.00 10.62
C SER A 109 -10.81 -10.11 11.02
N ALA A 110 -10.51 -10.60 12.23
CA ALA A 110 -9.16 -10.58 12.80
C ALA A 110 -8.12 -11.29 11.92
N ILE A 111 -8.44 -12.46 11.39
CA ILE A 111 -7.50 -13.22 10.53
C ILE A 111 -7.18 -12.42 9.27
N LEU A 112 -8.19 -11.87 8.60
CA LEU A 112 -7.99 -11.10 7.38
C LEU A 112 -7.19 -9.81 7.66
N PHE A 113 -7.46 -9.17 8.81
CA PHE A 113 -6.71 -7.99 9.23
C PHE A 113 -5.24 -8.31 9.54
N TRP A 114 -4.99 -9.23 10.47
CA TRP A 114 -3.63 -9.50 10.92
C TRP A 114 -2.78 -10.23 9.87
N VAL A 115 -3.34 -11.24 9.21
CA VAL A 115 -2.59 -12.01 8.20
C VAL A 115 -2.59 -11.28 6.85
N GLY A 116 -3.75 -10.86 6.36
CA GLY A 116 -3.86 -10.24 5.04
C GLY A 116 -3.24 -8.85 5.00
N VAL A 117 -3.68 -7.95 5.90
CA VAL A 117 -3.25 -6.54 5.85
C VAL A 117 -1.90 -6.34 6.54
N VAL A 118 -1.75 -6.80 7.79
CA VAL A 118 -0.53 -6.51 8.58
C VAL A 118 0.64 -7.35 8.11
N VAL A 119 0.49 -8.69 8.07
CA VAL A 119 1.62 -9.56 7.70
C VAL A 119 1.90 -9.46 6.20
N CYS A 120 0.94 -9.81 5.34
CA CYS A 120 1.19 -9.81 3.89
C CYS A 120 1.39 -8.40 3.35
N GLY A 121 0.54 -7.44 3.71
CA GLY A 121 0.57 -6.09 3.15
C GLY A 121 1.65 -5.18 3.71
N GLY A 122 2.15 -5.45 4.92
CA GLY A 122 3.11 -4.60 5.59
C GLY A 122 4.42 -5.31 5.95
N VAL A 123 4.38 -6.36 6.79
CA VAL A 123 5.59 -7.00 7.32
C VAL A 123 6.41 -7.67 6.21
N VAL A 124 5.76 -8.38 5.30
CA VAL A 124 6.45 -9.07 4.19
C VAL A 124 7.18 -8.08 3.27
N PRO A 125 6.53 -7.02 2.72
CA PRO A 125 7.24 -6.03 1.91
C PRO A 125 8.36 -5.30 2.69
N ALA A 126 8.13 -4.99 3.97
CA ALA A 126 9.14 -4.36 4.81
C ALA A 126 10.38 -5.27 4.98
N ALA A 127 10.18 -6.55 5.27
CA ALA A 127 11.26 -7.53 5.40
C ALA A 127 12.04 -7.69 4.08
N CYS A 128 11.33 -7.73 2.94
CA CYS A 128 11.96 -7.76 1.62
C CYS A 128 12.77 -6.49 1.35
N GLY A 129 12.27 -5.31 1.73
CA GLY A 129 13.00 -4.06 1.64
C GLY A 129 14.29 -4.07 2.46
N VAL A 130 14.21 -4.47 3.74
CA VAL A 130 15.40 -4.60 4.61
C VAL A 130 16.42 -5.60 4.04
N ALA A 131 15.96 -6.75 3.55
CA ALA A 131 16.83 -7.75 2.96
C ALA A 131 17.50 -7.23 1.67
N GLY A 132 16.73 -6.52 0.83
CA GLY A 132 17.22 -5.94 -0.44
C GLY A 132 18.25 -4.84 -0.27
N MET A 133 18.22 -4.09 0.85
CA MET A 133 19.27 -3.11 1.17
C MET A 133 20.62 -3.76 1.47
N LYS A 134 20.60 -5.01 1.95
CA LYS A 134 21.83 -5.73 2.41
C LYS A 134 22.36 -6.70 1.37
N LYS A 135 21.50 -7.24 0.50
CA LYS A 135 21.84 -8.31 -0.46
C LYS A 135 21.33 -7.95 -1.84
N THR A 136 22.23 -7.91 -2.81
CA THR A 136 21.91 -7.79 -4.24
C THR A 136 21.53 -9.13 -4.85
N GLU A 137 22.10 -10.22 -4.33
CA GLU A 137 21.75 -11.57 -4.78
C GLU A 137 20.30 -11.91 -4.39
N GLY A 138 19.51 -12.36 -5.36
CA GLY A 138 18.09 -12.69 -5.16
C GLY A 138 17.17 -11.48 -5.09
N ALA A 139 17.62 -10.28 -5.44
CA ALA A 139 16.80 -9.06 -5.41
C ALA A 139 15.49 -9.19 -6.19
N LEU A 140 15.50 -9.89 -7.33
CA LEU A 140 14.30 -10.13 -8.13
C LEU A 140 13.27 -10.96 -7.36
N SER A 141 13.70 -12.02 -6.68
CA SER A 141 12.80 -12.85 -5.88
C SER A 141 12.22 -12.07 -4.70
N LEU A 142 13.05 -11.28 -4.00
CA LEU A 142 12.59 -10.42 -2.90
C LEU A 142 11.57 -9.39 -3.39
N ALA A 143 11.83 -8.77 -4.54
CA ALA A 143 10.94 -7.79 -5.13
C ALA A 143 9.58 -8.41 -5.57
N ILE A 144 9.59 -9.62 -6.14
CA ILE A 144 8.35 -10.36 -6.48
C ILE A 144 7.54 -10.62 -5.21
N VAL A 145 8.18 -11.13 -4.15
CA VAL A 145 7.51 -11.41 -2.88
C VAL A 145 6.94 -10.13 -2.27
N ALA A 146 7.69 -9.02 -2.31
CA ALA A 146 7.23 -7.73 -1.83
C ALA A 146 5.99 -7.23 -2.58
N VAL A 147 5.99 -7.32 -3.91
CA VAL A 147 4.84 -6.92 -4.75
C VAL A 147 3.62 -7.78 -4.44
N VAL A 148 3.77 -9.09 -4.45
CA VAL A 148 2.66 -10.02 -4.17
C VAL A 148 2.08 -9.75 -2.78
N GLY A 149 2.93 -9.60 -1.77
CA GLY A 149 2.50 -9.27 -0.41
C GLY A 149 1.74 -7.94 -0.34
N ALA A 150 2.29 -6.88 -0.93
CA ALA A 150 1.65 -5.56 -0.94
C ALA A 150 0.28 -5.57 -1.64
N PHE A 151 0.15 -6.31 -2.76
CA PHE A 151 -1.14 -6.45 -3.45
C PHE A 151 -2.15 -7.25 -2.64
N ILE A 152 -1.75 -8.37 -2.00
CA ILE A 152 -2.62 -9.12 -1.09
C ILE A 152 -3.11 -8.20 0.04
N GLY A 153 -2.21 -7.42 0.64
CA GLY A 153 -2.56 -6.46 1.68
C GLY A 153 -3.55 -5.40 1.21
N ALA A 154 -3.33 -4.85 0.02
CA ALA A 154 -4.22 -3.85 -0.55
C ALA A 154 -5.63 -4.41 -0.85
N VAL A 155 -5.73 -5.64 -1.32
CA VAL A 155 -7.01 -6.33 -1.53
C VAL A 155 -7.68 -6.63 -0.20
N ALA A 156 -6.94 -7.21 0.76
CA ALA A 156 -7.45 -7.53 2.09
C ALA A 156 -7.99 -6.28 2.81
N TYR A 157 -7.29 -5.15 2.71
CA TYR A 157 -7.74 -3.87 3.26
C TYR A 157 -9.11 -3.44 2.69
N ARG A 158 -9.31 -3.59 1.39
CA ARG A 158 -10.59 -3.25 0.74
C ARG A 158 -11.72 -4.21 1.13
N VAL A 159 -11.43 -5.50 1.20
CA VAL A 159 -12.41 -6.49 1.67
C VAL A 159 -12.83 -6.19 3.10
N LEU A 160 -11.89 -5.87 3.99
CA LEU A 160 -12.18 -5.48 5.37
C LEU A 160 -13.05 -4.24 5.48
N MET A 161 -12.80 -3.24 4.66
CA MET A 161 -13.64 -2.04 4.61
C MET A 161 -15.11 -2.41 4.31
N TRP A 162 -15.34 -3.30 3.35
CA TRP A 162 -16.70 -3.75 3.01
C TRP A 162 -17.31 -4.63 4.09
N THR A 163 -16.57 -5.55 4.67
CA THR A 163 -17.09 -6.40 5.77
C THR A 163 -17.41 -5.60 7.02
N ALA A 164 -16.65 -4.54 7.32
CA ALA A 164 -16.97 -3.63 8.42
C ALA A 164 -18.31 -2.91 8.23
N SER A 165 -18.71 -2.60 7.00
CA SER A 165 -20.03 -1.98 6.73
C SER A 165 -21.18 -2.98 6.92
N ILE A 166 -20.99 -4.23 6.54
CA ILE A 166 -22.01 -5.29 6.69
C ILE A 166 -22.27 -5.58 8.18
N ALA A 167 -21.22 -5.63 8.99
CA ALA A 167 -21.36 -5.82 10.44
C ALA A 167 -22.23 -4.74 11.12
N LEU A 168 -22.19 -3.50 10.61
CA LEU A 168 -23.07 -2.42 11.06
C LEU A 168 -24.54 -2.64 10.66
N MET A 169 -24.81 -3.22 9.50
CA MET A 169 -26.18 -3.56 9.09
C MET A 169 -26.81 -4.64 9.99
N SER A 170 -26.01 -5.59 10.49
CA SER A 170 -26.47 -6.60 11.43
C SER A 170 -26.89 -6.00 12.78
N LEU A 171 -26.30 -4.88 13.21
CA LEU A 171 -26.71 -4.14 14.41
C LEU A 171 -28.09 -3.49 14.28
N PHE A 172 -28.58 -3.27 13.06
CA PHE A 172 -29.92 -2.77 12.79
C PHE A 172 -30.95 -3.88 12.52
N GLY A 173 -30.58 -5.16 12.78
CA GLY A 173 -31.51 -6.29 12.64
C GLY A 173 -31.77 -6.68 11.18
N VAL A 174 -30.99 -6.18 10.23
CA VAL A 174 -31.03 -6.57 8.83
C VAL A 174 -30.08 -7.75 8.65
N SER A 175 -30.60 -8.98 8.82
CA SER A 175 -29.90 -10.19 8.41
C SER A 175 -29.90 -10.25 6.88
N ILE A 176 -28.70 -10.21 6.28
CA ILE A 176 -28.50 -10.51 4.88
C ILE A 176 -28.18 -11.99 4.75
#